data_a5eb2216251caa3bf77d9432b40f5f48
#
_entry.id   a5eb2216251caa3bf77d9432b40f5f48
#
_cell.length_a   1.000
_cell.length_b   1.000
_cell.length_c   1.000
_cell.angle_alpha   90.00
_cell.angle_beta   90.00
_cell.angle_gamma   90.00
#
_symmetry.space_group_name_H-M   'P 1'
#
loop_
_entity.id
_entity.type
_entity.pdbx_description
1 polymer ?
#
loop_
_entity_poly.entity_id
_entity_poly.type
_entity_poly.pdbx_seq_one_letter_code
_entity_poly.pdbx_strand_id
1 'polypeptide(L)'
;MKFLMTLLSTVWIAMMGTLAAQAETDKPPVTEMILGDVNAPIEIIEYASMTCPHCANFHSDVYPQLKANYIETGKVKFVFREVYFDKYGMWASMIARCAGPDRFFGIIDQMFEKQKTWSRAGNDLAIVTELSKIGKLAGLGDDQINACLQDADNLRNLVGWYKANMEEHKISGTPS
;
A
#
# COMPACT_ATOMS: atom_id res chain seq x y z
N MET A 1 55.56 56.50 -35.55
CA MET A 1 54.43 55.88 -36.21
C MET A 1 54.57 54.34 -36.12
N LYS A 2 54.00 53.71 -35.12
CA LYS A 2 53.79 52.27 -35.08
C LYS A 2 52.53 52.01 -34.20
N PHE A 3 51.46 51.58 -34.86
CA PHE A 3 50.23 51.22 -34.22
C PHE A 3 50.38 49.94 -33.43
N LEU A 4 50.06 49.98 -32.16
CA LEU A 4 49.97 48.80 -31.33
C LEU A 4 48.48 48.42 -31.21
N MET A 5 48.06 47.40 -31.92
CA MET A 5 46.71 46.83 -31.82
C MET A 5 46.69 45.82 -30.65
N THR A 6 46.06 46.19 -29.56
CA THR A 6 45.76 45.32 -28.44
C THR A 6 44.49 44.56 -28.74
N LEU A 7 44.61 43.23 -28.97
CA LEU A 7 43.53 42.29 -29.05
C LEU A 7 43.01 41.97 -27.65
N LEU A 8 41.84 42.43 -27.29
CA LEU A 8 41.07 41.97 -26.13
C LEU A 8 40.39 40.67 -26.49
N SER A 9 40.92 39.56 -26.01
CA SER A 9 40.27 38.26 -26.04
C SER A 9 39.25 38.15 -24.89
N THR A 10 37.99 38.34 -25.18
CA THR A 10 36.90 38.04 -24.25
C THR A 10 36.66 36.55 -24.23
N VAL A 11 37.14 35.92 -23.15
CA VAL A 11 36.81 34.53 -22.84
C VAL A 11 35.37 34.48 -22.31
N TRP A 12 34.45 34.00 -23.13
CA TRP A 12 33.11 33.64 -22.71
C TRP A 12 33.18 32.22 -22.09
N ILE A 13 33.21 32.15 -20.77
CA ILE A 13 33.00 30.91 -20.04
C ILE A 13 31.49 30.64 -20.07
N ALA A 14 31.07 29.76 -21.00
CA ALA A 14 29.73 29.23 -21.00
C ALA A 14 29.58 28.29 -19.75
N MET A 15 28.93 28.81 -18.72
CA MET A 15 28.50 28.07 -17.56
C MET A 15 27.33 27.20 -18.00
N MET A 16 27.61 26.00 -18.55
CA MET A 16 26.60 24.94 -18.73
C MET A 16 26.20 24.42 -17.36
N GLY A 17 25.21 25.07 -16.76
CA GLY A 17 24.50 24.52 -15.63
C GLY A 17 23.76 23.26 -16.09
N THR A 18 24.29 22.10 -15.74
CA THR A 18 23.55 20.83 -15.83
C THR A 18 22.37 20.94 -14.88
N LEU A 19 21.18 21.28 -15.39
CA LEU A 19 19.94 20.95 -14.71
C LEU A 19 19.87 19.42 -14.68
N ALA A 20 20.29 18.84 -13.55
CA ALA A 20 19.87 17.51 -13.20
C ALA A 20 18.34 17.56 -13.04
N ALA A 21 17.62 17.24 -14.09
CA ALA A 21 16.20 16.96 -14.01
C ALA A 21 16.06 15.80 -13.03
N GLN A 22 15.68 16.10 -11.79
CA GLN A 22 15.11 15.11 -10.90
C GLN A 22 13.87 14.59 -11.62
N ALA A 23 13.98 13.41 -12.20
CA ALA A 23 12.82 12.63 -12.59
C ALA A 23 12.12 12.25 -11.28
N GLU A 24 11.30 13.15 -10.76
CA GLU A 24 10.23 12.81 -9.85
C GLU A 24 9.42 11.76 -10.59
N THR A 25 9.53 10.51 -10.17
CA THR A 25 8.73 9.44 -10.72
C THR A 25 7.30 9.77 -10.33
N ASP A 26 6.53 10.20 -11.32
CA ASP A 26 5.11 10.56 -11.21
C ASP A 26 4.31 9.26 -10.99
N LYS A 27 4.51 8.66 -9.80
CA LYS A 27 3.80 7.46 -9.38
C LYS A 27 2.42 7.91 -8.92
N PRO A 28 1.36 7.26 -9.40
CA PRO A 28 0.03 7.57 -8.89
C PRO A 28 0.02 7.36 -7.37
N PRO A 29 -0.62 8.27 -6.62
CA PRO A 29 -0.73 8.13 -5.18
C PRO A 29 -1.43 6.81 -4.82
N VAL A 30 -0.97 6.16 -3.74
CA VAL A 30 -1.64 4.96 -3.23
C VAL A 30 -3.02 5.34 -2.71
N THR A 31 -4.04 4.65 -3.21
CA THR A 31 -5.41 4.89 -2.76
C THR A 31 -5.58 4.46 -1.31
N GLU A 32 -6.07 5.37 -0.46
CA GLU A 32 -6.49 5.02 0.91
C GLU A 32 -7.66 4.05 0.88
N MET A 33 -7.61 3.03 1.72
CA MET A 33 -8.70 2.08 1.89
C MET A 33 -9.58 2.53 3.06
N ILE A 34 -10.76 3.05 2.72
CA ILE A 34 -11.68 3.69 3.67
C ILE A 34 -12.98 2.88 3.72
N LEU A 35 -13.47 2.63 4.93
CA LEU A 35 -14.79 2.04 5.19
C LEU A 35 -15.63 3.01 6.02
N GLY A 36 -16.90 3.14 5.67
CA GLY A 36 -17.86 4.04 6.32
C GLY A 36 -17.97 5.39 5.62
N ASP A 37 -18.56 6.35 6.32
CA ASP A 37 -18.75 7.71 5.80
C ASP A 37 -17.43 8.47 5.81
N VAL A 38 -16.99 8.95 4.66
CA VAL A 38 -15.74 9.74 4.52
C VAL A 38 -15.79 11.06 5.30
N ASN A 39 -16.99 11.55 5.61
CA ASN A 39 -17.23 12.77 6.38
C ASN A 39 -17.53 12.50 7.88
N ALA A 40 -17.39 11.24 8.34
CA ALA A 40 -17.63 10.92 9.75
C ALA A 40 -16.72 11.76 10.67
N PRO A 41 -17.25 12.18 11.85
CA PRO A 41 -16.54 13.10 12.73
C PRO A 41 -15.28 12.50 13.40
N ILE A 42 -15.16 11.17 13.40
CA ILE A 42 -14.02 10.45 14.01
C ILE A 42 -13.35 9.62 12.94
N GLU A 43 -12.04 9.76 12.81
CA GLU A 43 -11.21 8.88 11.99
C GLU A 43 -10.48 7.87 12.88
N ILE A 44 -10.54 6.61 12.52
CA ILE A 44 -9.74 5.54 13.10
C ILE A 44 -8.88 4.94 11.99
N ILE A 45 -7.57 4.95 12.19
CA ILE A 45 -6.61 4.33 11.27
C ILE A 45 -6.09 3.06 11.92
N GLU A 46 -6.30 1.91 11.28
CA GLU A 46 -5.69 0.65 11.66
C GLU A 46 -4.42 0.41 10.85
N TYR A 47 -3.31 0.22 11.56
CA TYR A 47 -2.07 -0.30 10.99
C TYR A 47 -2.00 -1.80 11.22
N ALA A 48 -2.09 -2.60 10.18
CA ALA A 48 -2.18 -4.06 10.29
C ALA A 48 -1.36 -4.80 9.24
N SER A 49 -0.83 -5.95 9.63
CA SER A 49 -0.22 -6.89 8.69
C SER A 49 -1.14 -8.08 8.44
N MET A 50 -1.30 -8.47 7.19
CA MET A 50 -2.08 -9.65 6.81
C MET A 50 -1.53 -10.95 7.39
N THR A 51 -0.24 -10.99 7.78
CA THR A 51 0.39 -12.15 8.41
C THR A 51 0.49 -12.07 9.94
N CYS A 52 0.04 -10.95 10.55
CA CYS A 52 0.08 -10.76 12.00
C CYS A 52 -1.08 -11.50 12.70
N PRO A 53 -0.80 -12.47 13.60
CA PRO A 53 -1.87 -13.19 14.32
C PRO A 53 -2.71 -12.26 15.24
N HIS A 54 -2.09 -11.22 15.80
CA HIS A 54 -2.80 -10.28 16.66
C HIS A 54 -3.78 -9.41 15.86
N CYS A 55 -3.46 -9.09 14.59
CA CYS A 55 -4.40 -8.43 13.68
C CYS A 55 -5.59 -9.33 13.36
N ALA A 56 -5.35 -10.62 13.09
CA ALA A 56 -6.45 -11.58 12.90
C ALA A 56 -7.36 -11.69 14.14
N ASN A 57 -6.78 -11.67 15.35
CA ASN A 57 -7.57 -11.66 16.59
C ASN A 57 -8.38 -10.35 16.73
N PHE A 58 -7.80 -9.20 16.40
CA PHE A 58 -8.52 -7.93 16.40
C PHE A 58 -9.72 -7.98 15.43
N HIS A 59 -9.51 -8.52 14.23
CA HIS A 59 -10.56 -8.68 13.22
C HIS A 59 -11.62 -9.71 13.59
N SER A 60 -11.31 -10.71 14.43
CA SER A 60 -12.32 -11.66 14.95
C SER A 60 -13.09 -11.13 16.16
N ASP A 61 -12.41 -10.45 17.08
CA ASP A 61 -12.94 -10.21 18.43
C ASP A 61 -13.48 -8.79 18.62
N VAL A 62 -12.86 -7.79 17.96
CA VAL A 62 -13.12 -6.35 18.18
C VAL A 62 -13.75 -5.69 16.96
N TYR A 63 -13.17 -5.89 15.79
CA TYR A 63 -13.57 -5.20 14.57
C TYR A 63 -15.06 -5.38 14.20
N PRO A 64 -15.72 -6.55 14.37
CA PRO A 64 -17.13 -6.70 14.05
C PRO A 64 -18.03 -5.74 14.86
N GLN A 65 -17.71 -5.52 16.13
CA GLN A 65 -18.45 -4.59 16.99
C GLN A 65 -18.13 -3.14 16.64
N LEU A 66 -16.88 -2.81 16.34
CA LEU A 66 -16.48 -1.50 15.84
C LEU A 66 -17.22 -1.17 14.54
N LYS A 67 -17.27 -2.11 13.61
CA LYS A 67 -17.96 -1.96 12.33
C LYS A 67 -19.45 -1.68 12.54
N ALA A 68 -20.15 -2.56 13.25
CA ALA A 68 -21.60 -2.46 13.42
C ALA A 68 -22.05 -1.24 14.23
N ASN A 69 -21.31 -0.85 15.28
CA ASN A 69 -21.75 0.16 16.22
C ASN A 69 -21.28 1.59 15.88
N TYR A 70 -20.22 1.71 15.05
CA TYR A 70 -19.58 2.99 14.81
C TYR A 70 -19.35 3.29 13.32
N ILE A 71 -18.86 2.33 12.54
CA ILE A 71 -18.56 2.59 11.13
C ILE A 71 -19.86 2.61 10.31
N GLU A 72 -20.69 1.58 10.40
CA GLU A 72 -21.96 1.48 9.67
C GLU A 72 -23.00 2.50 10.14
N THR A 73 -22.82 3.06 11.33
CA THR A 73 -23.69 4.14 11.85
C THR A 73 -23.21 5.54 11.48
N GLY A 74 -22.14 5.67 10.69
CA GLY A 74 -21.62 6.96 10.24
C GLY A 74 -20.87 7.77 11.29
N LYS A 75 -20.55 7.19 12.45
CA LYS A 75 -19.81 7.86 13.52
C LYS A 75 -18.30 7.85 13.29
N VAL A 76 -17.81 6.84 12.59
CA VAL A 76 -16.39 6.59 12.36
C VAL A 76 -16.12 6.39 10.88
N LYS A 77 -15.11 7.10 10.36
CA LYS A 77 -14.39 6.80 9.14
C LYS A 77 -13.24 5.86 9.50
N PHE A 78 -13.27 4.64 9.02
CA PHE A 78 -12.25 3.65 9.28
C PHE A 78 -11.28 3.55 8.09
N VAL A 79 -9.98 3.70 8.36
CA VAL A 79 -8.91 3.64 7.37
C VAL A 79 -8.04 2.43 7.67
N PHE A 80 -7.75 1.61 6.66
CA PHE A 80 -6.85 0.48 6.79
C PHE A 80 -5.53 0.77 6.09
N ARG A 81 -4.43 0.66 6.82
CA ARG A 81 -3.06 0.84 6.30
C ARG A 81 -2.23 -0.40 6.55
N GLU A 82 -1.76 -1.00 5.47
CA GLU A 82 -0.96 -2.21 5.53
C GLU A 82 0.43 -1.98 6.09
N VAL A 83 0.89 -2.96 6.89
CA VAL A 83 2.27 -3.10 7.34
C VAL A 83 2.82 -4.42 6.82
N TYR A 84 4.01 -4.40 6.25
CA TYR A 84 4.61 -5.57 5.62
C TYR A 84 5.78 -6.11 6.45
N PHE A 85 5.59 -7.29 7.06
CA PHE A 85 6.66 -8.02 7.75
C PHE A 85 7.36 -9.02 6.84
N ASP A 86 6.65 -9.51 5.82
CA ASP A 86 7.11 -10.54 4.91
C ASP A 86 6.44 -10.42 3.53
N LYS A 87 6.94 -11.24 2.58
CA LYS A 87 6.42 -11.26 1.21
C LYS A 87 4.98 -11.75 1.09
N TYR A 88 4.52 -12.57 2.02
CA TYR A 88 3.17 -13.15 1.97
C TYR A 88 2.12 -12.09 2.33
N GLY A 89 2.44 -11.24 3.32
CA GLY A 89 1.62 -10.07 3.62
C GLY A 89 1.54 -9.09 2.44
N MET A 90 2.64 -8.90 1.70
CA MET A 90 2.63 -8.09 0.48
C MET A 90 1.72 -8.70 -0.61
N TRP A 91 1.81 -10.01 -0.87
CA TRP A 91 0.97 -10.68 -1.88
C TRP A 91 -0.51 -10.62 -1.52
N ALA A 92 -0.84 -10.84 -0.23
CA ALA A 92 -2.20 -10.71 0.26
C ALA A 92 -2.75 -9.30 0.02
N SER A 93 -1.97 -8.27 0.35
CA SER A 93 -2.33 -6.87 0.11
C SER A 93 -2.52 -6.56 -1.39
N MET A 94 -1.61 -7.01 -2.25
CA MET A 94 -1.71 -6.81 -3.70
C MET A 94 -3.00 -7.41 -4.26
N ILE A 95 -3.38 -8.61 -3.83
CA ILE A 95 -4.63 -9.26 -4.24
C ILE A 95 -5.85 -8.49 -3.70
N ALA A 96 -5.83 -8.06 -2.43
CA ALA A 96 -6.93 -7.30 -1.85
C ALA A 96 -7.15 -5.97 -2.58
N ARG A 97 -6.07 -5.24 -2.85
CA ARG A 97 -6.11 -3.96 -3.58
C ARG A 97 -6.51 -4.11 -5.04
N CYS A 98 -6.17 -5.23 -5.65
CA CYS A 98 -6.53 -5.57 -7.03
C CYS A 98 -8.04 -5.54 -7.28
N ALA A 99 -8.83 -5.85 -6.28
CA ALA A 99 -10.29 -5.84 -6.35
C ALA A 99 -10.92 -4.43 -6.28
N GLY A 100 -10.11 -3.41 -6.00
CA GLY A 100 -10.56 -2.04 -5.81
C GLY A 100 -11.15 -1.76 -4.42
N PRO A 101 -11.36 -0.47 -4.09
CA PRO A 101 -11.78 -0.05 -2.76
C PRO A 101 -13.07 -0.69 -2.27
N ASP A 102 -14.05 -0.86 -3.16
CA ASP A 102 -15.38 -1.37 -2.82
C ASP A 102 -15.36 -2.81 -2.31
N ARG A 103 -14.38 -3.61 -2.74
CA ARG A 103 -14.27 -5.03 -2.37
C ARG A 103 -13.13 -5.31 -1.40
N PHE A 104 -12.26 -4.33 -1.17
CA PHE A 104 -11.06 -4.47 -0.34
C PHE A 104 -11.36 -5.03 1.06
N PHE A 105 -12.30 -4.41 1.79
CA PHE A 105 -12.62 -4.80 3.16
C PHE A 105 -13.21 -6.22 3.24
N GLY A 106 -14.06 -6.60 2.30
CA GLY A 106 -14.57 -7.96 2.25
C GLY A 106 -13.48 -9.01 2.00
N ILE A 107 -12.44 -8.64 1.25
CA ILE A 107 -11.30 -9.54 1.00
C ILE A 107 -10.40 -9.65 2.23
N ILE A 108 -10.06 -8.54 2.89
CA ILE A 108 -9.21 -8.61 4.08
C ILE A 108 -9.92 -9.33 5.23
N ASP A 109 -11.23 -9.18 5.38
CA ASP A 109 -12.03 -9.96 6.34
C ASP A 109 -11.83 -11.47 6.12
N GLN A 110 -11.92 -11.93 4.87
CA GLN A 110 -11.67 -13.33 4.52
C GLN A 110 -10.20 -13.73 4.70
N MET A 111 -9.27 -12.82 4.44
CA MET A 111 -7.83 -13.08 4.64
C MET A 111 -7.49 -13.25 6.12
N PHE A 112 -8.04 -12.42 7.01
CA PHE A 112 -7.85 -12.57 8.45
C PHE A 112 -8.54 -13.81 8.99
N GLU A 113 -9.79 -14.07 8.60
CA GLU A 113 -10.53 -15.28 9.00
C GLU A 113 -9.76 -16.57 8.65
N LYS A 114 -9.19 -16.62 7.44
CA LYS A 114 -8.47 -17.78 6.92
C LYS A 114 -6.95 -17.67 7.06
N GLN A 115 -6.46 -16.72 7.86
CA GLN A 115 -5.03 -16.42 7.97
C GLN A 115 -4.18 -17.66 8.25
N LYS A 116 -4.60 -18.48 9.22
CA LYS A 116 -3.86 -19.70 9.60
C LYS A 116 -3.78 -20.73 8.47
N THR A 117 -4.77 -20.73 7.58
CA THR A 117 -4.81 -21.66 6.44
C THR A 117 -3.85 -21.19 5.34
N TRP A 118 -4.03 -19.98 4.84
CA TRP A 118 -3.25 -19.52 3.70
C TRP A 118 -1.81 -19.20 4.07
N SER A 119 -1.55 -18.58 5.24
CA SER A 119 -0.18 -18.17 5.62
C SER A 119 0.73 -19.34 5.99
N ARG A 120 0.18 -20.53 6.20
CA ARG A 120 0.89 -21.77 6.57
C ARG A 120 0.74 -22.87 5.52
N ALA A 121 0.38 -22.53 4.29
CA ALA A 121 0.18 -23.52 3.23
C ALA A 121 1.46 -24.25 2.77
N GLY A 122 2.62 -23.86 3.29
CA GLY A 122 3.89 -24.58 3.17
C GLY A 122 4.90 -23.93 2.26
N ASN A 123 4.57 -23.66 0.99
CA ASN A 123 5.47 -23.02 0.05
C ASN A 123 4.80 -21.87 -0.71
N ASP A 124 5.59 -21.09 -1.44
CA ASP A 124 5.13 -19.92 -2.16
C ASP A 124 3.94 -20.19 -3.09
N LEU A 125 4.00 -21.27 -3.86
CA LEU A 125 2.93 -21.63 -4.79
C LEU A 125 1.63 -21.97 -4.04
N ALA A 126 1.73 -22.72 -2.96
CA ALA A 126 0.57 -23.10 -2.13
C ALA A 126 -0.06 -21.85 -1.48
N ILE A 127 0.76 -20.92 -0.99
CA ILE A 127 0.29 -19.65 -0.40
C ILE A 127 -0.43 -18.81 -1.46
N VAL A 128 0.18 -18.62 -2.63
CA VAL A 128 -0.47 -17.90 -3.75
C VAL A 128 -1.77 -18.57 -4.16
N THR A 129 -1.80 -19.92 -4.17
CA THR A 129 -3.02 -20.67 -4.50
C THR A 129 -4.15 -20.40 -3.50
N GLU A 130 -3.86 -20.41 -2.20
CA GLU A 130 -4.86 -20.13 -1.17
C GLU A 130 -5.33 -18.66 -1.21
N LEU A 131 -4.41 -17.71 -1.36
CA LEU A 131 -4.75 -16.29 -1.53
C LEU A 131 -5.60 -16.05 -2.80
N SER A 132 -5.27 -16.74 -3.90
CA SER A 132 -6.05 -16.65 -5.14
C SER A 132 -7.47 -17.16 -4.99
N LYS A 133 -7.71 -18.20 -4.17
CA LYS A 133 -9.07 -18.66 -3.85
C LYS A 133 -9.88 -17.55 -3.19
N ILE A 134 -9.27 -16.79 -2.27
CA ILE A 134 -9.94 -15.67 -1.61
C ILE A 134 -10.24 -14.55 -2.62
N GLY A 135 -9.29 -14.20 -3.48
CA GLY A 135 -9.50 -13.23 -4.55
C GLY A 135 -10.64 -13.63 -5.50
N LYS A 136 -10.72 -14.92 -5.87
CA LYS A 136 -11.79 -15.45 -6.72
C LYS A 136 -13.18 -15.38 -6.07
N LEU A 137 -13.27 -15.59 -4.75
CA LEU A 137 -14.52 -15.40 -4.02
C LEU A 137 -15.03 -13.95 -4.12
N ALA A 138 -14.11 -13.00 -4.26
CA ALA A 138 -14.43 -11.59 -4.49
C ALA A 138 -14.61 -11.24 -5.99
N GLY A 139 -14.61 -12.23 -6.89
CA GLY A 139 -14.86 -12.05 -8.32
C GLY A 139 -13.64 -11.68 -9.15
N LEU A 140 -12.41 -11.85 -8.65
CA LEU A 140 -11.20 -11.69 -9.45
C LEU A 140 -10.98 -12.92 -10.33
N GLY A 141 -10.61 -12.69 -11.61
CA GLY A 141 -10.18 -13.75 -12.51
C GLY A 141 -8.71 -14.12 -12.30
N ASP A 142 -8.30 -15.31 -12.78
CA ASP A 142 -6.90 -15.78 -12.68
C ASP A 142 -5.91 -14.82 -13.33
N ASP A 143 -6.21 -14.34 -14.53
CA ASP A 143 -5.34 -13.42 -15.26
C ASP A 143 -5.19 -12.09 -14.51
N GLN A 144 -6.26 -11.60 -13.89
CA GLN A 144 -6.24 -10.38 -13.09
C GLN A 144 -5.39 -10.57 -11.83
N ILE A 145 -5.55 -11.66 -11.10
CA ILE A 145 -4.75 -11.99 -9.91
C ILE A 145 -3.27 -12.08 -10.29
N ASN A 146 -2.94 -12.78 -11.38
CA ASN A 146 -1.58 -12.92 -11.86
C ASN A 146 -0.96 -11.58 -12.26
N ALA A 147 -1.71 -10.74 -12.97
CA ALA A 147 -1.26 -9.40 -13.34
C ALA A 147 -0.97 -8.54 -12.10
N CYS A 148 -1.86 -8.56 -11.09
CA CYS A 148 -1.65 -7.82 -9.85
C CYS A 148 -0.44 -8.31 -9.06
N LEU A 149 -0.22 -9.62 -8.96
CA LEU A 149 0.94 -10.18 -8.25
C LEU A 149 2.27 -9.90 -8.96
N GLN A 150 2.25 -9.63 -10.26
CA GLN A 150 3.42 -9.30 -11.06
C GLN A 150 3.66 -7.79 -11.19
N ASP A 151 2.78 -6.96 -10.66
CA ASP A 151 2.91 -5.50 -10.73
C ASP A 151 3.97 -5.00 -9.73
N ALA A 152 5.21 -5.07 -10.17
CA ALA A 152 6.36 -4.65 -9.37
C ALA A 152 6.39 -3.14 -9.10
N ASP A 153 5.78 -2.32 -9.96
CA ASP A 153 5.71 -0.87 -9.78
C ASP A 153 4.73 -0.53 -8.67
N ASN A 154 3.55 -1.14 -8.69
CA ASN A 154 2.58 -1.01 -7.62
C ASN A 154 3.15 -1.50 -6.29
N LEU A 155 3.83 -2.64 -6.28
CA LEU A 155 4.48 -3.16 -5.06
C LEU A 155 5.49 -2.16 -4.49
N ARG A 156 6.37 -1.58 -5.33
CA ARG A 156 7.32 -0.56 -4.88
C ARG A 156 6.63 0.68 -4.30
N ASN A 157 5.54 1.09 -4.92
CA ASN A 157 4.73 2.21 -4.47
C ASN A 157 4.10 1.94 -3.10
N LEU A 158 3.47 0.78 -2.93
CA LEU A 158 2.91 0.33 -1.65
C LEU A 158 3.96 0.25 -0.54
N VAL A 159 5.14 -0.30 -0.84
CA VAL A 159 6.24 -0.40 0.13
C VAL A 159 6.76 0.98 0.53
N GLY A 160 6.90 1.90 -0.42
CA GLY A 160 7.28 3.29 -0.12
C GLY A 160 6.25 3.98 0.77
N TRP A 161 4.98 3.85 0.42
CA TRP A 161 3.87 4.44 1.14
C TRP A 161 3.74 3.90 2.58
N TYR A 162 3.82 2.57 2.78
CA TYR A 162 3.73 2.01 4.12
C TYR A 162 4.88 2.47 5.02
N LYS A 163 6.12 2.55 4.48
CA LYS A 163 7.27 3.03 5.24
C LYS A 163 7.09 4.48 5.70
N ALA A 164 6.65 5.35 4.80
CA ALA A 164 6.38 6.75 5.12
C ALA A 164 5.33 6.89 6.23
N ASN A 165 4.23 6.16 6.13
CA ASN A 165 3.17 6.17 7.15
C ASN A 165 3.65 5.62 8.51
N MET A 166 4.44 4.54 8.51
CA MET A 166 5.01 3.99 9.74
C MET A 166 5.90 4.99 10.47
N GLU A 167 6.72 5.73 9.70
CA GLU A 167 7.62 6.76 10.23
C GLU A 167 6.83 7.96 10.76
N GLU A 168 5.90 8.49 9.96
CA GLU A 168 5.08 9.65 10.30
C GLU A 168 4.29 9.42 11.59
N HIS A 169 3.65 8.27 11.73
CA HIS A 169 2.79 7.93 12.86
C HIS A 169 3.52 7.15 13.97
N LYS A 170 4.85 6.95 13.83
CA LYS A 170 5.70 6.26 14.82
C LYS A 170 5.19 4.87 15.17
N ILE A 171 4.72 4.13 14.18
CA ILE A 171 4.18 2.79 14.36
C ILE A 171 5.32 1.79 14.60
N SER A 172 5.28 1.06 15.70
CA SER A 172 6.30 0.10 16.08
C SER A 172 5.82 -1.36 16.14
N GLY A 173 4.53 -1.59 15.95
CA GLY A 173 3.92 -2.92 15.96
C GLY A 173 2.55 -2.93 15.32
N THR A 174 1.91 -4.10 15.26
CA THR A 174 0.55 -4.27 14.73
C THR A 174 -0.27 -5.25 15.60
N PRO A 175 -1.59 -5.05 15.72
CA PRO A 175 -2.32 -3.87 15.24
C PRO A 175 -1.98 -2.61 16.05
N SER A 176 -2.07 -1.44 15.40
CA SER A 176 -1.92 -0.13 16.04
C SER A 176 -3.01 0.81 15.56
#